data_c353cf5f74b1ba7469c772b41958cfd7
#
_entry.id   c353cf5f74b1ba7469c772b41958cfd7
#
_cell.length_a   1.000
_cell.length_b   1.000
_cell.length_c   1.000
_cell.angle_alpha   90.00
_cell.angle_beta   90.00
_cell.angle_gamma   90.00
#
_symmetry.space_group_name_H-M   'P 1'
#
loop_
_entity.id
_entity.type
_entity.pdbx_description
1 polymer ?
#
loop_
_entity_poly.entity_id
_entity_poly.type
_entity_poly.pdbx_seq_one_letter_code
_entity_poly.pdbx_strand_id
1 'polypeptide(L)'
;MPKKQLIIAVIGLALVIILFKFGNTITPKSKVEAPVAKAVKSFDILQFIGEEKKHLSASQLVNLSKLENSVTRGDVISQSITANTQLANFWKDSIKSFEPYAYYLSEAAKLDKSEKNLTFAAQLILNNLRAEQDEAKLKWKTATAVALFEKAIELNP
;
A
#
# COMPACT_ATOMS: atom_id res chain seq x y z
N MET A 1 -46.00 -23.59 -45.64
CA MET A 1 -45.98 -23.01 -44.29
C MET A 1 -47.23 -22.14 -44.12
N PRO A 2 -47.98 -22.27 -43.04
CA PRO A 2 -49.15 -21.43 -42.83
C PRO A 2 -48.72 -19.96 -42.71
N LYS A 3 -49.41 -19.08 -43.43
CA LYS A 3 -49.08 -17.63 -43.52
C LYS A 3 -48.83 -16.95 -42.16
N LYS A 4 -49.48 -17.46 -41.12
CA LYS A 4 -49.30 -16.96 -39.72
C LYS A 4 -47.90 -17.23 -39.16
N GLN A 5 -47.27 -18.36 -39.47
CA GLN A 5 -45.92 -18.70 -39.01
C GLN A 5 -44.85 -17.85 -39.71
N LEU A 6 -45.07 -17.54 -40.99
CA LEU A 6 -44.17 -16.67 -41.74
C LEU A 6 -44.16 -15.24 -41.17
N ILE A 7 -45.34 -14.73 -40.78
CA ILE A 7 -45.47 -13.40 -40.20
C ILE A 7 -44.73 -13.31 -38.82
N ILE A 8 -44.85 -14.33 -37.99
CA ILE A 8 -44.18 -14.39 -36.69
C ILE A 8 -42.66 -14.44 -36.89
N ALA A 9 -42.17 -15.21 -37.84
CA ALA A 9 -40.74 -15.31 -38.16
C ALA A 9 -40.17 -13.97 -38.65
N VAL A 10 -40.89 -13.24 -39.47
CA VAL A 10 -40.48 -11.89 -39.96
C VAL A 10 -40.46 -10.88 -38.85
N ILE A 11 -41.45 -10.88 -37.96
CA ILE A 11 -41.48 -9.98 -36.77
C ILE A 11 -40.33 -10.30 -35.84
N GLY A 12 -40.02 -11.55 -35.56
CA GLY A 12 -38.88 -11.97 -34.74
C GLY A 12 -37.55 -11.49 -35.32
N LEU A 13 -37.35 -11.66 -36.64
CA LEU A 13 -36.13 -11.19 -37.31
C LEU A 13 -35.98 -9.67 -37.28
N ALA A 14 -37.08 -8.94 -37.50
CA ALA A 14 -37.09 -7.50 -37.42
C ALA A 14 -36.74 -6.98 -36.01
N LEU A 15 -37.23 -7.64 -34.95
CA LEU A 15 -36.90 -7.31 -33.57
C LEU A 15 -35.40 -7.51 -33.26
N VAL A 16 -34.82 -8.60 -33.75
CA VAL A 16 -33.36 -8.84 -33.58
C VAL A 16 -32.54 -7.76 -34.30
N ILE A 17 -32.92 -7.38 -35.51
CA ILE A 17 -32.23 -6.34 -36.28
C ILE A 17 -32.33 -4.97 -35.55
N ILE A 18 -33.51 -4.65 -35.00
CA ILE A 18 -33.72 -3.42 -34.23
C ILE A 18 -32.84 -3.41 -32.99
N LEU A 19 -32.83 -4.51 -32.24
CA LEU A 19 -31.97 -4.64 -31.04
C LEU A 19 -30.48 -4.55 -31.38
N PHE A 20 -30.06 -5.12 -32.51
CA PHE A 20 -28.68 -5.08 -32.95
C PHE A 20 -28.25 -3.69 -33.43
N LYS A 21 -29.14 -2.96 -34.10
CA LYS A 21 -28.85 -1.60 -34.61
C LYS A 21 -29.02 -0.51 -33.58
N PHE A 22 -29.98 -0.65 -32.68
CA PHE A 22 -30.33 0.39 -31.68
C PHE A 22 -30.05 0.00 -30.24
N GLY A 23 -29.77 -1.29 -29.96
CA GLY A 23 -29.27 -1.72 -28.67
C GLY A 23 -27.81 -1.26 -28.50
N ASN A 24 -27.62 -0.09 -27.90
CA ASN A 24 -26.32 0.36 -27.41
C ASN A 24 -25.92 -0.57 -26.25
N THR A 25 -25.41 -1.76 -26.58
CA THR A 25 -24.87 -2.71 -25.60
C THR A 25 -23.48 -2.32 -25.11
N ILE A 26 -22.89 -1.29 -25.71
CA ILE A 26 -21.64 -0.68 -25.22
C ILE A 26 -22.07 0.49 -24.38
N THR A 27 -21.95 0.40 -23.07
CA THR A 27 -21.98 1.56 -22.19
C THR A 27 -21.02 2.58 -22.81
N PRO A 28 -21.46 3.82 -23.14
CA PRO A 28 -20.53 4.82 -23.61
C PRO A 28 -19.46 4.89 -22.53
N LYS A 29 -18.18 4.64 -22.89
CA LYS A 29 -17.07 5.01 -22.03
C LYS A 29 -17.32 6.49 -21.74
N SER A 30 -17.87 6.76 -20.58
CA SER A 30 -17.79 8.11 -20.01
C SER A 30 -16.38 8.56 -20.32
N LYS A 31 -16.20 9.59 -21.13
CA LYS A 31 -15.00 10.40 -21.03
C LYS A 31 -15.05 10.91 -19.59
N VAL A 32 -14.57 10.10 -18.67
CA VAL A 32 -14.03 10.60 -17.44
C VAL A 32 -12.90 11.47 -17.97
N GLU A 33 -13.17 12.77 -18.11
CA GLU A 33 -12.10 13.75 -18.02
C GLU A 33 -11.36 13.27 -16.76
N ALA A 34 -10.19 12.68 -16.99
CA ALA A 34 -9.35 12.28 -15.88
C ALA A 34 -9.30 13.53 -15.00
N PRO A 35 -9.79 13.47 -13.74
CA PRO A 35 -9.64 14.62 -12.87
C PRO A 35 -8.17 14.92 -13.00
N VAL A 36 -7.83 16.16 -13.38
CA VAL A 36 -6.45 16.64 -13.41
C VAL A 36 -5.93 16.20 -12.05
N ALA A 37 -5.21 15.08 -12.04
CA ALA A 37 -4.71 14.50 -10.83
C ALA A 37 -3.80 15.60 -10.29
N LYS A 38 -4.31 16.37 -9.31
CA LYS A 38 -3.44 17.22 -8.50
C LYS A 38 -2.34 16.26 -8.11
N ALA A 39 -1.12 16.53 -8.58
CA ALA A 39 0.01 15.66 -8.33
C ALA A 39 0.02 15.41 -6.81
N VAL A 40 -0.46 14.23 -6.41
CA VAL A 40 -0.54 13.90 -5.00
C VAL A 40 0.91 13.85 -4.57
N LYS A 41 1.29 14.79 -3.73
CA LYS A 41 2.65 14.90 -3.20
C LYS A 41 3.01 13.54 -2.64
N SER A 42 4.05 12.89 -3.16
CA SER A 42 4.48 11.60 -2.66
C SER A 42 4.90 11.73 -1.19
N PHE A 43 4.46 10.82 -0.35
CA PHE A 43 4.91 10.79 1.05
C PHE A 43 6.33 10.22 1.10
N ASP A 44 7.26 11.02 1.58
CA ASP A 44 8.64 10.63 1.83
C ASP A 44 8.82 10.31 3.31
N ILE A 45 8.97 9.03 3.63
CA ILE A 45 9.12 8.56 5.01
C ILE A 45 10.40 9.07 5.67
N LEU A 46 11.50 9.20 4.91
CA LEU A 46 12.76 9.68 5.49
C LEU A 46 12.69 11.18 5.81
N GLN A 47 12.05 11.97 4.95
CA GLN A 47 11.76 13.36 5.23
C GLN A 47 10.85 13.49 6.46
N PHE A 48 9.81 12.66 6.55
CA PHE A 48 8.89 12.64 7.69
C PHE A 48 9.63 12.33 9.00
N ILE A 49 10.48 11.31 9.01
CA ILE A 49 11.34 10.98 10.17
C ILE A 49 12.23 12.18 10.53
N GLY A 50 12.78 12.88 9.55
CA GLY A 50 13.58 14.07 9.75
C GLY A 50 12.81 15.20 10.43
N GLU A 51 11.55 15.42 10.07
CA GLU A 51 10.68 16.40 10.73
C GLU A 51 10.33 15.98 12.17
N GLU A 52 9.95 14.71 12.38
CA GLU A 52 9.66 14.16 13.70
C GLU A 52 10.85 14.32 14.66
N LYS A 53 12.07 14.16 14.18
CA LYS A 53 13.31 14.36 14.98
C LYS A 53 13.42 15.75 15.57
N LYS A 54 12.88 16.78 14.93
CA LYS A 54 12.92 18.16 15.43
C LYS A 54 12.11 18.36 16.70
N HIS A 55 11.17 17.47 16.98
CA HIS A 55 10.29 17.50 18.14
C HIS A 55 10.79 16.66 19.31
N LEU A 56 11.92 15.94 19.14
CA LEU A 56 12.48 15.07 20.16
C LEU A 56 13.28 15.87 21.21
N SER A 57 13.24 15.39 22.44
CA SER A 57 14.12 15.91 23.50
C SER A 57 15.58 15.57 23.23
N ALA A 58 16.50 16.29 23.85
CA ALA A 58 17.93 16.03 23.70
C ALA A 58 18.33 14.58 24.08
N SER A 59 17.72 14.02 25.11
CA SER A 59 17.95 12.62 25.52
C SER A 59 17.43 11.61 24.50
N GLN A 60 16.27 11.87 23.91
CA GLN A 60 15.70 11.04 22.86
C GLN A 60 16.55 11.09 21.58
N LEU A 61 17.05 12.27 21.19
CA LEU A 61 17.96 12.42 20.05
C LEU A 61 19.27 11.66 20.24
N VAL A 62 19.86 11.72 21.44
CA VAL A 62 21.09 10.95 21.75
C VAL A 62 20.85 9.46 21.65
N ASN A 63 19.71 8.97 22.18
CA ASN A 63 19.36 7.56 22.08
C ASN A 63 19.11 7.14 20.63
N LEU A 64 18.31 7.91 19.89
CA LEU A 64 18.03 7.66 18.49
C LEU A 64 19.31 7.60 17.65
N SER A 65 20.23 8.58 17.83
CA SER A 65 21.51 8.60 17.11
C SER A 65 22.38 7.38 17.39
N LYS A 66 22.37 6.85 18.62
CA LYS A 66 23.07 5.58 18.93
C LYS A 66 22.48 4.41 18.17
N LEU A 67 21.15 4.33 18.11
CA LEU A 67 20.45 3.25 17.39
C LEU A 67 20.68 3.36 15.88
N GLU A 68 20.62 4.54 15.29
CA GLU A 68 20.90 4.78 13.87
C GLU A 68 22.33 4.41 13.50
N ASN A 69 23.30 4.78 14.34
CA ASN A 69 24.71 4.38 14.12
C ASN A 69 24.91 2.86 14.20
N SER A 70 24.07 2.14 14.96
CA SER A 70 24.14 0.68 15.03
C SER A 70 23.68 0.03 13.71
N VAL A 71 22.70 0.62 13.00
CA VAL A 71 22.28 0.16 11.67
C VAL A 71 23.44 0.33 10.66
N THR A 72 24.09 1.48 10.69
CA THR A 72 25.16 1.82 9.71
C THR A 72 26.43 0.99 9.91
N ARG A 73 26.70 0.56 11.14
CA ARG A 73 27.89 -0.23 11.51
C ARG A 73 27.68 -1.73 11.48
N GLY A 74 26.44 -2.17 11.21
CA GLY A 74 26.09 -3.59 11.21
C GLY A 74 26.69 -4.33 10.01
N ASP A 75 27.87 -4.91 10.17
CA ASP A 75 28.53 -5.74 9.15
C ASP A 75 27.82 -7.07 8.95
N VAL A 76 26.98 -7.47 9.89
CA VAL A 76 26.24 -8.73 9.90
C VAL A 76 24.74 -8.46 9.82
N ILE A 77 24.04 -9.18 8.97
CA ILE A 77 22.59 -9.04 8.76
C ILE A 77 21.80 -9.08 10.09
N SER A 78 22.18 -9.99 11.02
CA SER A 78 21.53 -10.10 12.33
C SER A 78 21.65 -8.83 13.18
N GLN A 79 22.76 -8.11 13.09
CA GLN A 79 22.95 -6.82 13.77
C GLN A 79 22.03 -5.74 13.17
N SER A 80 21.91 -5.71 11.84
CA SER A 80 21.02 -4.79 11.14
C SER A 80 19.55 -5.07 11.46
N ILE A 81 19.14 -6.33 11.56
CA ILE A 81 17.79 -6.73 12.00
C ILE A 81 17.54 -6.23 13.43
N THR A 82 18.47 -6.48 14.34
CA THR A 82 18.37 -6.05 15.73
C THR A 82 18.27 -4.53 15.84
N ALA A 83 19.13 -3.79 15.14
CA ALA A 83 19.14 -2.33 15.17
C ALA A 83 17.84 -1.73 14.60
N ASN A 84 17.34 -2.25 13.47
CA ASN A 84 16.04 -1.81 12.92
C ASN A 84 14.88 -2.14 13.87
N THR A 85 14.91 -3.29 14.53
CA THR A 85 13.90 -3.65 15.55
C THR A 85 13.94 -2.71 16.74
N GLN A 86 15.12 -2.32 17.21
CA GLN A 86 15.27 -1.36 18.30
C GLN A 86 14.80 0.03 17.91
N LEU A 87 15.07 0.49 16.66
CA LEU A 87 14.53 1.73 16.11
C LEU A 87 13.01 1.69 16.03
N ALA A 88 12.44 0.58 15.54
CA ALA A 88 10.99 0.40 15.51
C ALA A 88 10.39 0.54 16.91
N ASN A 89 10.95 -0.14 17.91
CA ASN A 89 10.48 -0.06 19.29
C ASN A 89 10.64 1.35 19.89
N PHE A 90 11.74 2.05 19.58
CA PHE A 90 11.92 3.44 20.02
C PHE A 90 10.79 4.32 19.51
N TRP A 91 10.47 4.27 18.22
CA TRP A 91 9.41 5.06 17.64
C TRP A 91 8.01 4.67 18.14
N LYS A 92 7.77 3.37 18.37
CA LYS A 92 6.53 2.87 18.93
C LYS A 92 6.32 3.28 20.39
N ASP A 93 7.30 3.02 21.23
CA ASP A 93 7.12 3.07 22.68
C ASP A 93 7.46 4.45 23.29
N SER A 94 8.53 5.10 22.77
CA SER A 94 9.01 6.39 23.30
C SER A 94 8.36 7.60 22.64
N ILE A 95 8.09 7.53 21.32
CA ILE A 95 7.58 8.66 20.54
C ILE A 95 6.11 8.48 20.20
N LYS A 96 5.67 7.22 20.05
CA LYS A 96 4.31 6.84 19.64
C LYS A 96 3.96 7.34 18.23
N SER A 97 4.96 7.39 17.33
CA SER A 97 4.80 7.74 15.92
C SER A 97 4.73 6.48 15.08
N PHE A 98 3.60 6.29 14.39
CA PHE A 98 3.31 5.05 13.68
C PHE A 98 4.15 4.87 12.41
N GLU A 99 4.31 5.91 11.59
CA GLU A 99 5.00 5.81 10.31
C GLU A 99 6.46 5.39 10.46
N PRO A 100 7.27 6.02 11.33
CA PRO A 100 8.63 5.56 11.57
C PRO A 100 8.69 4.15 12.17
N TYR A 101 7.77 3.81 13.09
CA TYR A 101 7.65 2.46 13.63
C TYR A 101 7.44 1.43 12.53
N ALA A 102 6.44 1.65 11.66
CA ALA A 102 6.12 0.76 10.56
C ALA A 102 7.27 0.65 9.54
N TYR A 103 7.97 1.75 9.27
CA TYR A 103 9.12 1.77 8.38
C TYR A 103 10.25 0.87 8.90
N TYR A 104 10.74 1.10 10.12
CA TYR A 104 11.86 0.33 10.67
C TYR A 104 11.49 -1.15 10.92
N LEU A 105 10.25 -1.44 11.31
CA LEU A 105 9.76 -2.81 11.42
C LEU A 105 9.77 -3.52 10.06
N SER A 106 9.37 -2.82 9.01
CA SER A 106 9.38 -3.35 7.64
C SER A 106 10.81 -3.62 7.17
N GLU A 107 11.76 -2.73 7.46
CA GLU A 107 13.18 -2.94 7.12
C GLU A 107 13.76 -4.15 7.87
N ALA A 108 13.46 -4.30 9.16
CA ALA A 108 13.86 -5.49 9.92
C ALA A 108 13.29 -6.78 9.30
N ALA A 109 12.00 -6.80 8.96
CA ALA A 109 11.33 -7.96 8.36
C ALA A 109 11.90 -8.34 6.99
N LYS A 110 12.24 -7.35 6.17
CA LYS A 110 12.87 -7.57 4.85
C LYS A 110 14.26 -8.21 4.96
N LEU A 111 15.04 -7.83 5.99
CA LEU A 111 16.37 -8.38 6.23
C LEU A 111 16.30 -9.80 6.81
N ASP A 112 15.34 -10.05 7.70
CA ASP A 112 15.15 -11.34 8.35
C ASP A 112 14.69 -12.43 7.38
N LYS A 113 14.07 -12.05 6.26
CA LYS A 113 13.52 -12.99 5.27
C LYS A 113 12.62 -14.07 5.88
N SER A 114 11.88 -13.71 6.93
CA SER A 114 10.90 -14.56 7.57
C SER A 114 9.52 -14.22 7.03
N GLU A 115 8.84 -15.20 6.42
CA GLU A 115 7.46 -15.04 5.94
C GLU A 115 6.55 -14.51 7.06
N LYS A 116 6.70 -15.06 8.28
CA LYS A 116 5.95 -14.63 9.46
C LYS A 116 6.16 -13.16 9.79
N ASN A 117 7.41 -12.67 9.77
CA ASN A 117 7.73 -11.29 10.13
C ASN A 117 7.31 -10.30 9.03
N LEU A 118 7.42 -10.70 7.75
CA LEU A 118 6.92 -9.93 6.62
C LEU A 118 5.40 -9.78 6.68
N THR A 119 4.68 -10.89 6.89
CA THR A 119 3.22 -10.90 7.02
C THR A 119 2.76 -10.08 8.22
N PHE A 120 3.45 -10.19 9.37
CA PHE A 120 3.15 -9.39 10.55
C PHE A 120 3.30 -7.88 10.28
N ALA A 121 4.40 -7.45 9.67
CA ALA A 121 4.63 -6.04 9.34
C ALA A 121 3.59 -5.51 8.33
N ALA A 122 3.27 -6.31 7.31
CA ALA A 122 2.24 -5.98 6.32
C ALA A 122 0.85 -5.82 6.97
N GLN A 123 0.47 -6.76 7.83
CA GLN A 123 -0.82 -6.75 8.52
C GLN A 123 -0.94 -5.57 9.49
N LEU A 124 0.14 -5.22 10.18
CA LEU A 124 0.19 -4.05 11.06
C LEU A 124 -0.13 -2.77 10.28
N ILE A 125 0.51 -2.59 9.11
CA ILE A 125 0.28 -1.43 8.25
C ILE A 125 -1.14 -1.44 7.70
N LEU A 126 -1.63 -2.59 7.24
CA LEU A 126 -2.99 -2.74 6.71
C LEU A 126 -4.06 -2.38 7.75
N ASN A 127 -3.88 -2.78 9.00
CA ASN A 127 -4.80 -2.44 10.08
C ASN A 127 -4.86 -0.92 10.37
N ASN A 128 -3.74 -0.22 10.16
CA ASN A 128 -3.67 1.23 10.35
C ASN A 128 -4.27 2.03 9.17
N LEU A 129 -4.43 1.42 7.99
CA LEU A 129 -5.01 2.10 6.82
C LEU A 129 -6.42 2.67 7.06
N ARG A 130 -7.24 1.99 7.87
CA ARG A 130 -8.63 2.38 8.11
C ARG A 130 -8.79 3.74 8.78
N ALA A 131 -7.77 4.16 9.55
CA ALA A 131 -7.79 5.43 10.28
C ALA A 131 -7.05 6.55 9.51
N GLU A 132 -6.38 6.22 8.42
CA GLU A 132 -5.58 7.20 7.67
C GLU A 132 -6.46 8.08 6.78
N GLN A 133 -6.27 9.39 6.89
CA GLN A 133 -6.99 10.38 6.07
C GLN A 133 -6.08 11.11 5.09
N ASP A 134 -4.76 11.07 5.30
CA ASP A 134 -3.79 11.66 4.38
C ASP A 134 -3.59 10.73 3.17
N GLU A 135 -3.95 11.21 1.98
CA GLU A 135 -3.88 10.42 0.75
C GLU A 135 -2.45 9.99 0.40
N ALA A 136 -1.44 10.82 0.69
CA ALA A 136 -0.05 10.48 0.42
C ALA A 136 0.46 9.39 1.37
N LYS A 137 0.11 9.46 2.66
CA LYS A 137 0.38 8.41 3.65
C LYS A 137 -0.37 7.13 3.32
N LEU A 138 -1.63 7.22 2.90
CA LEU A 138 -2.45 6.08 2.50
C LEU A 138 -1.78 5.31 1.34
N LYS A 139 -1.32 6.02 0.31
CA LYS A 139 -0.59 5.42 -0.81
C LYS A 139 0.71 4.75 -0.36
N TRP A 140 1.50 5.41 0.46
CA TRP A 140 2.74 4.85 0.99
C TRP A 140 2.48 3.59 1.82
N LYS A 141 1.54 3.63 2.75
CA LYS A 141 1.15 2.47 3.58
C LYS A 141 0.68 1.30 2.71
N THR A 142 -0.18 1.57 1.75
CA THR A 142 -0.69 0.55 0.82
C THR A 142 0.45 -0.09 0.03
N ALA A 143 1.30 0.72 -0.59
CA ALA A 143 2.43 0.22 -1.37
C ALA A 143 3.41 -0.60 -0.50
N THR A 144 3.68 -0.14 0.73
CA THR A 144 4.56 -0.84 1.67
C THR A 144 3.97 -2.19 2.10
N ALA A 145 2.68 -2.23 2.44
CA ALA A 145 2.00 -3.47 2.84
C ALA A 145 1.97 -4.49 1.69
N VAL A 146 1.65 -4.05 0.46
CA VAL A 146 1.66 -4.90 -0.73
C VAL A 146 3.06 -5.49 -0.96
N ALA A 147 4.11 -4.66 -0.97
CA ALA A 147 5.48 -5.13 -1.17
C ALA A 147 5.95 -6.14 -0.11
N LEU A 148 5.48 -6.02 1.13
CA LEU A 148 5.79 -6.98 2.19
C LEU A 148 5.05 -8.31 2.00
N PHE A 149 3.77 -8.28 1.60
CA PHE A 149 3.02 -9.50 1.28
C PHE A 149 3.60 -10.22 0.06
N GLU A 150 3.98 -9.48 -0.99
CA GLU A 150 4.64 -10.05 -2.16
C GLU A 150 5.92 -10.79 -1.78
N LYS A 151 6.78 -10.16 -0.95
CA LYS A 151 7.98 -10.82 -0.42
C LYS A 151 7.67 -12.04 0.44
N ALA A 152 6.60 -12.02 1.22
CA ALA A 152 6.21 -13.17 2.02
C ALA A 152 5.77 -14.35 1.14
N ILE A 153 5.01 -14.07 0.06
CA ILE A 153 4.58 -15.08 -0.93
C ILE A 153 5.79 -15.66 -1.69
N GLU A 154 6.80 -14.84 -2.03
CA GLU A 154 8.03 -15.33 -2.68
C GLU A 154 8.78 -16.36 -1.81
N LEU A 155 8.69 -16.24 -0.47
CA LEU A 155 9.35 -17.17 0.45
C LEU A 155 8.56 -18.46 0.68
N ASN A 156 7.26 -18.43 0.49
CA ASN A 156 6.37 -19.56 0.69
C ASN A 156 5.23 -19.50 -0.34
N PRO A 157 5.51 -19.95 -1.59
CA PRO A 157 4.57 -19.89 -2.72
C PRO A 157 3.42 -20.88 -2.60
#